data_1359e981a7d5745ccec2d4bcef1a2848
#
_entry.id   1359e981a7d5745ccec2d4bcef1a2848
#
_cell.length_a   1.000
_cell.length_b   1.000
_cell.length_c   1.000
_cell.angle_alpha   90.00
_cell.angle_beta   90.00
_cell.angle_gamma   90.00
#
_symmetry.space_group_name_H-M   'P 1'
#
loop_
_entity.id
_entity.type
_entity.pdbx_description
1 polymer ?
#
loop_
_entity_poly.entity_id
_entity_poly.type
_entity_poly.pdbx_seq_one_letter_code
_entity_poly.pdbx_strand_id
1 'polypeptide(L)'
;MLALGLPAALAAQQTETAAEVNARAEALAKEAQNPVADMVSIPVQFNWTTGGGLGEETQQIINLQPVLPLAITDDWLLISRTIVPMVNLPGPGGERIKGIADIQQQIYLTPKHAKGVVWGVGPVFSFPTSTNVATETGQFGLGPSVVLLKVGKKWVYGLVANQLWRIAGSTETEAINTFFVQPFINYNLKRGWAISTAPAITANWDAPSGQQWTVPIGIGVSKVTRVGRQPLNVVLQYFHNVERPDAAGADLVRMQFTLLYPTVGR
;
A
#
# COMPACT_ATOMS: atom_id res chain seq x y z
N MET A 1 50.40 -3.28 -47.69
CA MET A 1 49.89 -4.01 -46.50
C MET A 1 49.48 -3.00 -45.46
N LEU A 2 48.21 -2.64 -45.38
CA LEU A 2 47.67 -1.76 -44.35
C LEU A 2 46.97 -2.67 -43.32
N ALA A 3 47.47 -2.70 -42.11
CA ALA A 3 46.84 -3.37 -40.99
C ALA A 3 45.85 -2.40 -40.32
N LEU A 4 44.55 -2.67 -40.50
CA LEU A 4 43.47 -2.01 -39.76
C LEU A 4 43.43 -2.55 -38.34
N GLY A 5 43.86 -1.75 -37.36
CA GLY A 5 43.67 -1.98 -35.97
C GLY A 5 42.24 -1.63 -35.58
N LEU A 6 41.41 -2.61 -35.23
CA LEU A 6 40.13 -2.42 -34.54
C LEU A 6 40.39 -2.01 -33.09
N PRO A 7 39.80 -0.91 -32.59
CA PRO A 7 39.84 -0.64 -31.16
C PRO A 7 38.86 -1.57 -30.44
N ALA A 8 39.37 -2.45 -29.63
CA ALA A 8 38.61 -3.24 -28.68
C ALA A 8 38.07 -2.33 -27.55
N ALA A 9 36.93 -1.71 -27.78
CA ALA A 9 36.13 -1.12 -26.70
C ALA A 9 35.35 -2.25 -26.00
N LEU A 10 36.03 -3.07 -25.20
CA LEU A 10 35.36 -3.86 -24.19
C LEU A 10 34.89 -2.88 -23.15
N ALA A 11 33.60 -2.54 -23.20
CA ALA A 11 32.92 -1.89 -22.09
C ALA A 11 33.08 -2.77 -20.85
N ALA A 12 33.92 -2.34 -19.93
CA ALA A 12 34.06 -2.93 -18.60
C ALA A 12 32.69 -2.84 -17.91
N GLN A 13 31.91 -3.91 -17.95
CA GLN A 13 30.81 -4.10 -17.02
C GLN A 13 31.45 -4.17 -15.64
N GLN A 14 31.39 -3.08 -14.89
CA GLN A 14 31.75 -3.07 -13.49
C GLN A 14 30.84 -4.06 -12.79
N THR A 15 31.39 -5.20 -12.40
CA THR A 15 30.68 -6.17 -11.57
C THR A 15 30.45 -5.52 -10.20
N GLU A 16 29.20 -5.12 -9.90
CA GLU A 16 28.83 -4.61 -8.56
C GLU A 16 29.32 -5.58 -7.50
N THR A 17 30.02 -5.09 -6.50
CA THR A 17 30.48 -5.89 -5.37
C THR A 17 29.28 -6.34 -4.52
N ALA A 18 29.40 -7.44 -3.79
CA ALA A 18 28.33 -7.91 -2.88
C ALA A 18 27.98 -6.85 -1.82
N ALA A 19 28.92 -5.98 -1.43
CA ALA A 19 28.69 -4.87 -0.49
C ALA A 19 27.80 -3.78 -1.13
N GLU A 20 28.05 -3.38 -2.37
CA GLU A 20 27.25 -2.39 -3.10
C GLU A 20 25.84 -2.89 -3.37
N VAL A 21 25.69 -4.16 -3.78
CA VAL A 21 24.37 -4.80 -3.95
C VAL A 21 23.56 -4.78 -2.66
N ASN A 22 24.20 -5.09 -1.53
CA ASN A 22 23.55 -5.05 -0.22
C ASN A 22 23.15 -3.63 0.20
N ALA A 23 24.05 -2.65 0.05
CA ALA A 23 23.79 -1.25 0.38
C ALA A 23 22.62 -0.69 -0.45
N ARG A 24 22.57 -1.01 -1.74
CA ARG A 24 21.48 -0.61 -2.62
C ARG A 24 20.14 -1.27 -2.24
N ALA A 25 20.15 -2.56 -1.85
CA ALA A 25 18.95 -3.24 -1.37
C ALA A 25 18.43 -2.62 -0.06
N GLU A 26 19.32 -2.22 0.85
CA GLU A 26 18.95 -1.54 2.11
C GLU A 26 18.39 -0.13 1.86
N ALA A 27 18.95 0.62 0.92
CA ALA A 27 18.41 1.93 0.52
C ALA A 27 17.03 1.81 -0.10
N LEU A 28 16.84 0.90 -1.07
CA LEU A 28 15.57 0.64 -1.70
C LEU A 28 14.51 0.13 -0.70
N ALA A 29 14.92 -0.65 0.33
CA ALA A 29 13.99 -1.10 1.35
C ALA A 29 13.38 0.09 2.12
N LYS A 30 14.19 1.08 2.48
CA LYS A 30 13.72 2.29 3.17
C LYS A 30 12.84 3.15 2.27
N GLU A 31 13.20 3.29 1.01
CA GLU A 31 12.43 4.04 0.04
C GLU A 31 11.07 3.39 -0.23
N ALA A 32 11.01 2.06 -0.41
CA ALA A 32 9.78 1.29 -0.56
C ALA A 32 8.84 1.35 0.67
N GLN A 33 9.37 1.70 1.84
CA GLN A 33 8.61 1.88 3.09
C GLN A 33 8.06 3.30 3.25
N ASN A 34 8.39 4.24 2.35
CA ASN A 34 7.90 5.61 2.35
C ASN A 34 6.70 5.75 1.38
N PRO A 35 5.46 5.96 1.89
CA PRO A 35 4.27 6.09 1.04
C PRO A 35 4.28 7.31 0.10
N VAL A 36 5.13 8.29 0.37
CA VAL A 36 5.28 9.54 -0.42
C VAL A 36 6.69 9.69 -0.99
N ALA A 37 7.36 8.57 -1.29
CA ALA A 37 8.67 8.57 -1.93
C ALA A 37 8.59 9.10 -3.37
N ASP A 38 9.69 9.73 -3.83
CA ASP A 38 9.88 10.08 -5.24
C ASP A 38 10.26 8.84 -6.07
N MET A 39 9.40 7.84 -6.04
CA MET A 39 9.60 6.55 -6.71
C MET A 39 8.28 6.00 -7.20
N VAL A 40 8.20 5.64 -8.48
CA VAL A 40 7.06 4.89 -9.00
C VAL A 40 7.06 3.50 -8.40
N SER A 41 5.94 3.08 -7.84
CA SER A 41 5.78 1.74 -7.28
C SER A 41 4.41 1.16 -7.64
N ILE A 42 4.37 -0.16 -7.82
CA ILE A 42 3.14 -0.88 -8.15
C ILE A 42 2.99 -2.04 -7.14
N PRO A 43 2.39 -1.78 -5.97
CA PRO A 43 2.02 -2.82 -5.02
C PRO A 43 0.83 -3.64 -5.53
N VAL A 44 0.96 -4.96 -5.44
CA VAL A 44 -0.15 -5.92 -5.53
C VAL A 44 -0.23 -6.63 -4.20
N GLN A 45 -1.31 -6.39 -3.46
CA GLN A 45 -1.50 -6.87 -2.10
C GLN A 45 -2.64 -7.89 -2.06
N PHE A 46 -2.33 -9.08 -1.61
CA PHE A 46 -3.28 -10.17 -1.37
C PHE A 46 -3.61 -10.21 0.11
N ASN A 47 -4.90 -10.20 0.42
CA ASN A 47 -5.42 -10.30 1.78
C ASN A 47 -6.37 -11.48 1.85
N TRP A 48 -6.09 -12.43 2.76
CA TRP A 48 -6.98 -13.55 3.09
C TRP A 48 -7.41 -13.38 4.54
N THR A 49 -8.72 -13.18 4.73
CA THR A 49 -9.31 -13.00 6.05
C THR A 49 -10.20 -14.19 6.38
N THR A 50 -10.01 -14.81 7.54
CA THR A 50 -10.70 -16.01 8.02
C THR A 50 -11.31 -15.80 9.41
N GLY A 51 -12.14 -16.74 9.86
CA GLY A 51 -12.67 -16.75 11.23
C GLY A 51 -13.76 -15.71 11.46
N GLY A 52 -14.69 -15.57 10.53
CA GLY A 52 -15.85 -14.68 10.66
C GLY A 52 -16.66 -14.56 9.37
N GLY A 53 -17.74 -13.81 9.43
CA GLY A 53 -18.65 -13.61 8.30
C GLY A 53 -19.58 -14.80 8.05
N LEU A 54 -20.16 -14.87 6.87
CA LEU A 54 -21.07 -15.93 6.47
C LEU A 54 -20.31 -17.26 6.35
N GLY A 55 -20.67 -18.23 7.21
CA GLY A 55 -20.14 -19.60 7.15
C GLY A 55 -18.67 -19.76 7.49
N GLU A 56 -18.04 -18.76 8.14
CA GLU A 56 -16.59 -18.74 8.46
C GLU A 56 -15.68 -18.90 7.23
N GLU A 57 -16.21 -18.66 6.04
CA GLU A 57 -15.46 -18.80 4.79
C GLU A 57 -14.41 -17.69 4.62
N THR A 58 -13.32 -18.02 3.94
CA THR A 58 -12.25 -17.08 3.66
C THR A 58 -12.70 -15.95 2.72
N GLN A 59 -12.53 -14.72 3.15
CA GLN A 59 -12.64 -13.53 2.32
C GLN A 59 -11.30 -13.29 1.64
N GLN A 60 -11.32 -12.92 0.35
CA GLN A 60 -10.11 -12.60 -0.41
C GLN A 60 -10.26 -11.22 -1.03
N ILE A 61 -9.29 -10.35 -0.78
CA ILE A 61 -9.22 -9.03 -1.40
C ILE A 61 -7.82 -8.85 -1.98
N ILE A 62 -7.77 -8.56 -3.28
CA ILE A 62 -6.52 -8.20 -3.96
C ILE A 62 -6.58 -6.71 -4.26
N ASN A 63 -5.64 -5.94 -3.70
CA ASN A 63 -5.51 -4.52 -3.97
C ASN A 63 -4.36 -4.27 -4.95
N LEU A 64 -4.65 -3.73 -6.13
CA LEU A 64 -3.66 -3.14 -7.00
C LEU A 64 -3.52 -1.65 -6.64
N GLN A 65 -2.31 -1.21 -6.28
CA GLN A 65 -2.11 0.12 -5.67
C GLN A 65 -0.99 0.93 -6.32
N PRO A 66 -1.07 1.30 -7.62
CA PRO A 66 -0.04 2.12 -8.27
C PRO A 66 0.15 3.46 -7.54
N VAL A 67 1.42 3.82 -7.33
CA VAL A 67 1.86 5.09 -6.76
C VAL A 67 2.74 5.82 -7.76
N LEU A 68 2.33 7.02 -8.13
CA LEU A 68 2.99 7.85 -9.14
C LEU A 68 3.40 9.19 -8.52
N PRO A 69 4.69 9.47 -8.36
CA PRO A 69 5.18 10.79 -8.00
C PRO A 69 5.23 11.71 -9.23
N LEU A 70 4.72 12.92 -9.08
CA LEU A 70 4.74 13.98 -10.07
C LEU A 70 5.44 15.21 -9.48
N ALA A 71 6.55 15.63 -10.06
CA ALA A 71 7.22 16.86 -9.65
C ALA A 71 6.38 18.06 -10.10
N ILE A 72 5.90 18.87 -9.14
CA ILE A 72 5.17 20.12 -9.44
C ILE A 72 6.15 21.27 -9.52
N THR A 73 7.10 21.31 -8.59
CA THR A 73 8.20 22.28 -8.55
C THR A 73 9.49 21.59 -8.12
N ASP A 74 10.58 22.32 -7.99
CA ASP A 74 11.85 21.80 -7.47
C ASP A 74 11.72 21.35 -6.01
N ASP A 75 10.80 21.93 -5.23
CA ASP A 75 10.63 21.68 -3.81
C ASP A 75 9.44 20.76 -3.48
N TRP A 76 8.48 20.57 -4.40
CA TRP A 76 7.23 19.89 -4.12
C TRP A 76 6.91 18.75 -5.07
N LEU A 77 6.42 17.65 -4.51
CA LEU A 77 5.85 16.51 -5.22
C LEU A 77 4.35 16.42 -5.00
N LEU A 78 3.64 16.01 -6.04
CA LEU A 78 2.29 15.45 -5.94
C LEU A 78 2.41 13.93 -6.05
N ILE A 79 1.94 13.22 -5.05
CA ILE A 79 1.89 11.76 -5.06
C ILE A 79 0.47 11.32 -5.35
N SER A 80 0.27 10.60 -6.42
CA SER A 80 -1.01 9.99 -6.80
C SER A 80 -0.97 8.51 -6.47
N ARG A 81 -1.86 8.04 -5.57
CA ARG A 81 -2.03 6.63 -5.22
C ARG A 81 -3.44 6.20 -5.52
N THR A 82 -3.60 5.27 -6.45
CA THR A 82 -4.88 4.64 -6.77
C THR A 82 -4.97 3.29 -6.07
N ILE A 83 -6.13 2.93 -5.54
CA ILE A 83 -6.38 1.63 -4.93
C ILE A 83 -7.54 1.00 -5.69
N VAL A 84 -7.28 -0.11 -6.38
CA VAL A 84 -8.28 -0.90 -7.11
C VAL A 84 -8.48 -2.22 -6.36
N PRO A 85 -9.57 -2.37 -5.58
CA PRO A 85 -9.84 -3.60 -4.83
C PRO A 85 -10.59 -4.60 -5.72
N MET A 86 -10.02 -5.77 -5.88
CA MET A 86 -10.67 -6.95 -6.48
C MET A 86 -11.08 -7.88 -5.36
N VAL A 87 -12.36 -8.19 -5.28
CA VAL A 87 -12.96 -8.94 -4.18
C VAL A 87 -13.43 -10.32 -4.59
N ASN A 88 -13.32 -11.27 -3.66
CA ASN A 88 -13.92 -12.59 -3.70
C ASN A 88 -14.39 -12.93 -2.29
N LEU A 89 -15.64 -12.57 -1.99
CA LEU A 89 -16.24 -12.61 -0.65
C LEU A 89 -17.26 -13.75 -0.56
N PRO A 90 -17.48 -14.32 0.64
CA PRO A 90 -18.61 -15.21 0.88
C PRO A 90 -19.94 -14.45 0.69
N GLY A 91 -20.89 -15.08 0.02
CA GLY A 91 -22.24 -14.60 -0.15
C GLY A 91 -23.27 -15.54 0.50
N PRO A 92 -24.55 -15.15 0.51
CA PRO A 92 -25.62 -16.00 1.03
C PRO A 92 -25.68 -17.33 0.27
N GLY A 93 -26.00 -18.42 0.99
CA GLY A 93 -26.20 -19.75 0.37
C GLY A 93 -24.93 -20.42 -0.16
N GLY A 94 -23.72 -19.98 0.22
CA GLY A 94 -22.45 -20.55 -0.25
C GLY A 94 -21.99 -20.01 -1.61
N GLU A 95 -22.67 -19.00 -2.14
CA GLU A 95 -22.22 -18.30 -3.36
C GLU A 95 -21.00 -17.42 -3.09
N ARG A 96 -20.30 -17.04 -4.17
CA ARG A 96 -19.15 -16.13 -4.08
C ARG A 96 -19.46 -14.81 -4.79
N ILE A 97 -19.34 -13.71 -4.04
CA ILE A 97 -19.46 -12.35 -4.56
C ILE A 97 -18.09 -11.97 -5.12
N LYS A 98 -17.97 -11.79 -6.43
CA LYS A 98 -16.74 -11.44 -7.13
C LYS A 98 -16.91 -10.17 -7.93
N GLY A 99 -15.86 -9.35 -7.97
CA GLY A 99 -15.86 -8.12 -8.77
C GLY A 99 -14.75 -7.16 -8.36
N ILE A 100 -14.78 -5.98 -8.95
CA ILE A 100 -14.01 -4.82 -8.51
C ILE A 100 -14.92 -4.05 -7.54
N ALA A 101 -14.44 -3.68 -6.38
CA ALA A 101 -15.15 -2.78 -5.48
C ALA A 101 -14.82 -1.30 -5.80
N ASP A 102 -15.36 -0.37 -5.04
CA ASP A 102 -15.18 1.06 -5.29
C ASP A 102 -13.70 1.46 -5.24
N ILE A 103 -13.26 2.10 -6.32
CA ILE A 103 -11.87 2.57 -6.47
C ILE A 103 -11.65 3.79 -5.59
N GLN A 104 -10.52 3.81 -4.88
CA GLN A 104 -10.08 4.97 -4.12
C GLN A 104 -8.87 5.65 -4.78
N GLN A 105 -8.87 6.98 -4.73
CA GLN A 105 -7.77 7.81 -5.19
C GLN A 105 -7.30 8.70 -4.05
N GLN A 106 -6.02 8.60 -3.70
CA GLN A 106 -5.37 9.47 -2.72
C GLN A 106 -4.37 10.36 -3.45
N ILE A 107 -4.40 11.65 -3.12
CA ILE A 107 -3.48 12.64 -3.68
C ILE A 107 -2.79 13.34 -2.52
N TYR A 108 -1.46 13.31 -2.49
CA TYR A 108 -0.68 13.96 -1.45
C TYR A 108 0.23 15.03 -2.02
N LEU A 109 0.19 16.22 -1.44
CA LEU A 109 1.23 17.22 -1.61
C LEU A 109 2.29 16.99 -0.53
N THR A 110 3.55 16.82 -0.92
CA THR A 110 4.67 16.51 -0.03
C THR A 110 5.93 17.28 -0.43
N PRO A 111 6.73 17.80 0.52
CA PRO A 111 8.01 18.43 0.19
C PRO A 111 9.04 17.37 -0.23
N LYS A 112 9.81 17.64 -1.31
CA LYS A 112 10.91 16.77 -1.79
C LYS A 112 12.05 16.65 -0.78
N HIS A 113 12.35 17.74 -0.09
CA HIS A 113 13.52 17.87 0.78
C HIS A 113 13.14 17.99 2.26
N ALA A 114 12.19 17.14 2.72
CA ALA A 114 11.79 17.12 4.11
C ALA A 114 12.98 16.75 5.02
N LYS A 115 13.28 17.62 6.00
CA LYS A 115 14.29 17.36 7.03
C LYS A 115 13.60 16.77 8.27
N GLY A 116 13.99 15.55 8.65
CA GLY A 116 13.50 14.88 9.87
C GLY A 116 12.22 14.10 9.67
N VAL A 117 11.06 14.73 9.77
CA VAL A 117 9.75 14.11 9.52
C VAL A 117 9.34 14.36 8.08
N VAL A 118 9.06 13.30 7.33
CA VAL A 118 8.43 13.37 6.02
C VAL A 118 6.92 13.40 6.22
N TRP A 119 6.23 14.25 5.48
CA TRP A 119 4.80 14.39 5.58
C TRP A 119 4.17 14.64 4.21
N GLY A 120 2.90 14.32 4.09
CA GLY A 120 2.08 14.63 2.93
C GLY A 120 0.63 14.81 3.35
N VAL A 121 -0.06 15.73 2.72
CA VAL A 121 -1.47 16.03 2.98
C VAL A 121 -2.22 16.19 1.66
N GLY A 122 -3.49 15.87 1.67
CA GLY A 122 -4.34 16.05 0.49
C GLY A 122 -5.67 15.33 0.59
N PRO A 123 -6.45 15.31 -0.48
CA PRO A 123 -7.74 14.64 -0.52
C PRO A 123 -7.61 13.13 -0.75
N VAL A 124 -8.60 12.39 -0.24
CA VAL A 124 -8.95 11.03 -0.66
C VAL A 124 -10.34 11.04 -1.27
N PHE A 125 -10.48 10.33 -2.38
CA PHE A 125 -11.73 10.14 -3.10
C PHE A 125 -12.11 8.66 -3.10
N SER A 126 -13.42 8.36 -3.09
CA SER A 126 -13.98 7.06 -3.41
C SER A 126 -14.97 7.23 -4.56
N PHE A 127 -14.86 6.37 -5.58
CA PHE A 127 -15.69 6.44 -6.77
C PHE A 127 -16.63 5.22 -6.82
N PRO A 128 -17.91 5.40 -7.20
CA PRO A 128 -18.86 4.31 -7.33
C PRO A 128 -18.57 3.49 -8.61
N THR A 129 -17.54 2.68 -8.54
CA THR A 129 -17.01 1.90 -9.68
C THR A 129 -17.16 0.40 -9.49
N SER A 130 -17.86 -0.02 -8.44
CA SER A 130 -18.09 -1.44 -8.18
C SER A 130 -18.78 -2.12 -9.37
N THR A 131 -18.32 -3.32 -9.69
CA THR A 131 -18.87 -4.15 -10.77
C THR A 131 -19.86 -5.19 -10.27
N ASN A 132 -20.16 -5.19 -8.97
CA ASN A 132 -21.09 -6.12 -8.33
C ASN A 132 -22.01 -5.37 -7.36
N VAL A 133 -23.31 -5.50 -7.54
CA VAL A 133 -24.33 -4.83 -6.72
C VAL A 133 -24.20 -5.11 -5.22
N ALA A 134 -23.67 -6.28 -4.83
CA ALA A 134 -23.47 -6.62 -3.41
C ALA A 134 -22.29 -5.88 -2.76
N THR A 135 -21.44 -5.22 -3.56
CA THR A 135 -20.29 -4.44 -3.09
C THR A 135 -20.35 -2.98 -3.56
N GLU A 136 -21.42 -2.62 -4.26
CA GLU A 136 -21.64 -1.27 -4.76
C GLU A 136 -22.17 -0.37 -3.65
N THR A 137 -21.52 0.77 -3.44
CA THR A 137 -22.06 1.83 -2.59
C THR A 137 -22.97 2.77 -3.37
N GLY A 138 -22.75 2.93 -4.67
CA GLY A 138 -23.41 3.92 -5.51
C GLY A 138 -23.08 5.36 -5.11
N GLN A 139 -22.05 5.57 -4.29
CA GLN A 139 -21.75 6.84 -3.64
C GLN A 139 -20.37 7.35 -4.02
N PHE A 140 -20.28 8.66 -4.19
CA PHE A 140 -19.02 9.38 -4.30
C PHE A 140 -18.58 9.87 -2.92
N GLY A 141 -17.39 9.44 -2.49
CA GLY A 141 -16.79 9.82 -1.22
C GLY A 141 -15.65 10.82 -1.40
N LEU A 142 -15.50 11.73 -0.44
CA LEU A 142 -14.41 12.69 -0.37
C LEU A 142 -14.03 12.93 1.09
N GLY A 143 -12.74 13.17 1.33
CA GLY A 143 -12.25 13.59 2.64
C GLY A 143 -10.77 13.89 2.68
N PRO A 144 -10.24 14.31 3.84
CA PRO A 144 -8.82 14.58 4.02
C PRO A 144 -8.02 13.30 4.19
N SER A 145 -6.76 13.34 3.78
CA SER A 145 -5.78 12.30 4.01
C SER A 145 -4.44 12.90 4.42
N VAL A 146 -3.72 12.22 5.30
CA VAL A 146 -2.40 12.62 5.80
C VAL A 146 -1.46 11.42 5.85
N VAL A 147 -0.19 11.70 5.54
CA VAL A 147 0.94 10.79 5.74
C VAL A 147 1.94 11.49 6.63
N LEU A 148 2.43 10.79 7.65
CA LEU A 148 3.52 11.24 8.52
C LEU A 148 4.49 10.09 8.72
N LEU A 149 5.79 10.31 8.50
CA LEU A 149 6.78 9.26 8.77
C LEU A 149 8.15 9.83 9.12
N LYS A 150 8.94 9.00 9.79
CA LYS A 150 10.35 9.25 10.07
C LYS A 150 11.19 8.11 9.52
N VAL A 151 12.23 8.47 8.75
CA VAL A 151 13.21 7.54 8.20
C VAL A 151 14.50 7.65 9.00
N GLY A 152 14.83 6.59 9.74
CA GLY A 152 16.06 6.50 10.52
C GLY A 152 17.07 5.52 9.92
N LYS A 153 18.17 5.26 10.65
CA LYS A 153 19.21 4.32 10.20
C LYS A 153 18.64 2.90 10.01
N LYS A 154 17.91 2.39 11.00
CA LYS A 154 17.31 1.06 11.00
C LYS A 154 15.77 1.09 11.05
N TRP A 155 15.18 2.14 11.56
CA TRP A 155 13.76 2.28 11.75
C TRP A 155 13.14 3.17 10.69
N VAL A 156 12.03 2.72 10.10
CA VAL A 156 11.10 3.55 9.34
C VAL A 156 9.73 3.35 9.97
N TYR A 157 9.15 4.41 10.48
CA TYR A 157 7.86 4.35 11.14
C TYR A 157 7.04 5.60 10.84
N GLY A 158 5.74 5.44 10.88
CA GLY A 158 4.82 6.51 10.56
C GLY A 158 3.38 6.03 10.53
N LEU A 159 2.54 6.82 9.92
CA LEU A 159 1.14 6.48 9.68
C LEU A 159 0.62 7.11 8.39
N VAL A 160 -0.38 6.48 7.83
CA VAL A 160 -1.31 7.04 6.85
C VAL A 160 -2.67 7.11 7.52
N ALA A 161 -3.39 8.22 7.42
CA ALA A 161 -4.75 8.32 7.94
C ALA A 161 -5.63 9.09 6.97
N ASN A 162 -6.90 8.72 6.89
CA ASN A 162 -7.90 9.45 6.14
C ASN A 162 -9.29 9.30 6.76
N GLN A 163 -10.17 10.21 6.41
CA GLN A 163 -11.59 10.15 6.66
C GLN A 163 -12.32 10.31 5.34
N LEU A 164 -13.32 9.50 5.09
CA LEU A 164 -14.21 9.59 3.92
C LEU A 164 -15.63 9.87 4.37
N TRP A 165 -16.28 10.82 3.69
CA TRP A 165 -17.69 11.08 3.82
C TRP A 165 -18.36 11.00 2.46
N ARG A 166 -19.61 10.53 2.42
CA ARG A 166 -20.45 10.65 1.23
C ARG A 166 -20.70 12.12 0.91
N ILE A 167 -20.44 12.52 -0.33
CA ILE A 167 -20.74 13.87 -0.82
C ILE A 167 -21.79 13.88 -1.94
N ALA A 168 -22.00 12.74 -2.61
CA ALA A 168 -22.99 12.57 -3.68
C ALA A 168 -23.32 11.10 -3.89
N GLY A 169 -24.36 10.81 -4.68
CA GLY A 169 -24.75 9.47 -5.11
C GLY A 169 -25.93 8.90 -4.33
N SER A 170 -26.05 7.57 -4.32
CA SER A 170 -27.19 6.84 -3.76
C SER A 170 -27.45 7.17 -2.29
N THR A 171 -28.71 7.24 -1.92
CA THR A 171 -29.19 7.34 -0.52
C THR A 171 -29.87 6.05 -0.07
N GLU A 172 -29.92 5.04 -0.92
CA GLU A 172 -30.53 3.74 -0.64
C GLU A 172 -29.61 2.81 0.15
N THR A 173 -28.31 3.05 0.07
CA THR A 173 -27.28 2.35 0.85
C THR A 173 -26.80 3.19 2.04
N GLU A 174 -26.21 2.53 3.04
CA GLU A 174 -25.60 3.21 4.18
C GLU A 174 -24.58 4.26 3.68
N ALA A 175 -24.59 5.44 4.31
CA ALA A 175 -23.72 6.52 3.89
C ALA A 175 -22.24 6.16 4.13
N ILE A 176 -21.36 6.54 3.20
CA ILE A 176 -19.91 6.48 3.46
C ILE A 176 -19.60 7.45 4.59
N ASN A 177 -19.16 6.93 5.72
CA ASN A 177 -18.67 7.68 6.87
C ASN A 177 -17.59 6.86 7.57
N THR A 178 -16.41 6.74 6.92
CA THR A 178 -15.39 5.78 7.31
C THR A 178 -14.07 6.45 7.61
N PHE A 179 -13.47 6.04 8.72
CA PHE A 179 -12.12 6.41 9.12
C PHE A 179 -11.16 5.26 8.85
N PHE A 180 -9.97 5.61 8.41
CA PHE A 180 -8.87 4.69 8.20
C PHE A 180 -7.60 5.26 8.81
N VAL A 181 -6.87 4.44 9.57
CA VAL A 181 -5.51 4.74 9.97
C VAL A 181 -4.64 3.49 9.88
N GLN A 182 -3.49 3.63 9.25
CA GLN A 182 -2.49 2.57 9.12
C GLN A 182 -1.17 3.04 9.70
N PRO A 183 -0.92 2.83 11.02
CA PRO A 183 0.41 2.96 11.56
C PRO A 183 1.30 1.88 10.93
N PHE A 184 2.55 2.21 10.66
CA PHE A 184 3.52 1.25 10.17
C PHE A 184 4.85 1.41 10.89
N ILE A 185 5.49 0.28 11.18
CA ILE A 185 6.80 0.23 11.82
C ILE A 185 7.62 -0.83 11.11
N ASN A 186 8.80 -0.44 10.63
CA ASN A 186 9.73 -1.32 9.96
C ASN A 186 11.09 -1.24 10.67
N TYR A 187 11.63 -2.39 11.07
CA TYR A 187 12.99 -2.54 11.56
C TYR A 187 13.86 -3.17 10.48
N ASN A 188 14.70 -2.38 9.85
CA ASN A 188 15.54 -2.79 8.74
C ASN A 188 16.75 -3.59 9.23
N LEU A 189 16.91 -4.76 8.66
CA LEU A 189 18.00 -5.71 8.84
C LEU A 189 18.97 -5.62 7.66
N LYS A 190 20.04 -6.43 7.69
CA LYS A 190 20.99 -6.52 6.58
C LYS A 190 20.36 -7.17 5.34
N ARG A 191 20.96 -6.92 4.17
CA ARG A 191 20.61 -7.54 2.88
C ARG A 191 19.15 -7.31 2.46
N GLY A 192 18.58 -6.14 2.79
CA GLY A 192 17.22 -5.74 2.41
C GLY A 192 16.08 -6.48 3.13
N TRP A 193 16.35 -7.20 4.22
CA TRP A 193 15.32 -7.75 5.11
C TRP A 193 14.80 -6.67 6.07
N ALA A 194 13.54 -6.80 6.47
CA ALA A 194 12.99 -6.06 7.59
C ALA A 194 11.93 -6.86 8.33
N ILE A 195 11.80 -6.60 9.64
CA ILE A 195 10.61 -6.96 10.41
C ILE A 195 9.65 -5.80 10.28
N SER A 196 8.39 -6.06 9.97
CA SER A 196 7.43 -5.01 9.64
C SER A 196 6.05 -5.27 10.21
N THR A 197 5.36 -4.20 10.58
CA THR A 197 3.93 -4.21 10.83
C THR A 197 3.28 -3.00 10.18
N ALA A 198 2.07 -3.19 9.64
CA ALA A 198 1.25 -2.13 9.06
C ALA A 198 -0.25 -2.51 9.18
N PRO A 199 -0.80 -2.55 10.42
CA PRO A 199 -2.20 -2.86 10.64
C PRO A 199 -3.09 -1.78 10.00
N ALA A 200 -4.13 -2.19 9.29
CA ALA A 200 -5.13 -1.29 8.72
C ALA A 200 -6.31 -1.19 9.70
N ILE A 201 -6.28 -0.20 10.56
CA ILE A 201 -7.34 0.08 11.52
C ILE A 201 -8.42 0.89 10.78
N THR A 202 -9.67 0.45 10.87
CA THR A 202 -10.81 1.12 10.24
C THR A 202 -11.94 1.34 11.23
N ALA A 203 -12.74 2.39 10.98
CA ALA A 203 -14.02 2.56 11.65
C ALA A 203 -15.08 2.99 10.64
N ASN A 204 -16.28 2.42 10.78
CA ASN A 204 -17.51 2.93 10.19
C ASN A 204 -18.31 3.64 11.29
N TRP A 205 -18.39 4.97 11.22
CA TRP A 205 -19.01 5.75 12.27
C TRP A 205 -20.53 5.57 12.38
N ASP A 206 -21.18 5.17 11.28
CA ASP A 206 -22.62 4.97 11.20
C ASP A 206 -23.04 3.54 11.61
N ALA A 207 -22.08 2.62 11.79
CA ALA A 207 -22.36 1.28 12.28
C ALA A 207 -22.81 1.30 13.74
N PRO A 208 -23.65 0.31 14.16
CA PRO A 208 -24.08 0.19 15.56
C PRO A 208 -22.91 0.15 16.55
N SER A 209 -23.18 0.58 17.79
CA SER A 209 -22.19 0.52 18.87
C SER A 209 -21.63 -0.90 19.02
N GLY A 210 -20.31 -1.03 19.12
CA GLY A 210 -19.61 -2.31 19.17
C GLY A 210 -19.38 -2.97 17.80
N GLN A 211 -19.89 -2.41 16.72
CA GLN A 211 -19.70 -2.90 15.34
C GLN A 211 -18.92 -1.90 14.46
N GLN A 212 -18.38 -0.86 15.05
CA GLN A 212 -17.76 0.26 14.32
C GLN A 212 -16.32 -0.02 13.91
N TRP A 213 -15.54 -0.62 14.80
CA TRP A 213 -14.10 -0.72 14.67
C TRP A 213 -13.63 -2.07 14.16
N THR A 214 -12.60 -2.03 13.31
CA THR A 214 -11.74 -3.19 13.03
C THR A 214 -10.32 -2.83 13.39
N VAL A 215 -9.75 -3.52 14.39
CA VAL A 215 -8.42 -3.21 14.96
C VAL A 215 -7.53 -4.45 14.84
N PRO A 216 -6.74 -4.59 13.77
CA PRO A 216 -5.78 -5.67 13.62
C PRO A 216 -4.51 -5.39 14.44
N ILE A 217 -3.97 -6.42 15.07
CA ILE A 217 -2.63 -6.45 15.67
C ILE A 217 -1.84 -7.59 15.05
N GLY A 218 -0.62 -7.32 14.62
CA GLY A 218 0.17 -8.34 13.95
C GLY A 218 1.56 -7.87 13.55
N ILE A 219 2.29 -8.78 12.93
CA ILE A 219 3.68 -8.59 12.54
C ILE A 219 3.99 -9.45 11.31
N GLY A 220 5.07 -9.15 10.65
CA GLY A 220 5.58 -9.93 9.53
C GLY A 220 6.99 -9.56 9.14
N VAL A 221 7.37 -10.01 7.98
CA VAL A 221 8.69 -9.80 7.41
C VAL A 221 8.58 -9.22 6.00
N SER A 222 9.58 -8.46 5.60
CA SER A 222 9.72 -7.99 4.23
C SER A 222 11.13 -8.21 3.71
N LYS A 223 11.24 -8.30 2.38
CA LYS A 223 12.50 -8.51 1.68
C LYS A 223 12.51 -7.71 0.39
N VAL A 224 13.46 -6.81 0.26
CA VAL A 224 13.78 -6.24 -1.05
C VAL A 224 14.77 -7.15 -1.76
N THR A 225 14.41 -7.56 -2.95
CA THR A 225 15.18 -8.45 -3.83
C THR A 225 15.09 -7.96 -5.28
N ARG A 226 15.59 -8.74 -6.21
CA ARG A 226 15.48 -8.48 -7.66
C ARG A 226 15.05 -9.73 -8.40
N VAL A 227 14.21 -9.54 -9.41
CA VAL A 227 13.90 -10.56 -10.41
C VAL A 227 14.47 -10.04 -11.74
N GLY A 228 15.58 -10.63 -12.17
CA GLY A 228 16.39 -10.05 -13.24
C GLY A 228 16.92 -8.66 -12.85
N ARG A 229 16.53 -7.64 -13.61
CA ARG A 229 16.91 -6.23 -13.37
C ARG A 229 15.86 -5.46 -12.53
N GLN A 230 14.67 -6.05 -12.34
CA GLN A 230 13.54 -5.39 -11.67
C GLN A 230 13.65 -5.53 -10.15
N PRO A 231 13.79 -4.44 -9.40
CA PRO A 231 13.69 -4.48 -7.94
C PRO A 231 12.25 -4.80 -7.52
N LEU A 232 12.14 -5.68 -6.51
CA LEU A 232 10.88 -6.18 -5.97
C LEU A 232 10.95 -6.17 -4.45
N ASN A 233 9.93 -5.59 -3.80
CA ASN A 233 9.72 -5.76 -2.37
C ASN A 233 8.63 -6.80 -2.14
N VAL A 234 8.93 -7.85 -1.36
CA VAL A 234 7.99 -8.90 -0.95
C VAL A 234 7.73 -8.74 0.53
N VAL A 235 6.46 -8.76 0.92
CA VAL A 235 6.01 -8.63 2.31
C VAL A 235 5.09 -9.80 2.64
N LEU A 236 5.27 -10.39 3.82
CA LEU A 236 4.36 -11.37 4.40
C LEU A 236 4.06 -10.98 5.83
N GLN A 237 2.78 -10.80 6.15
CA GLN A 237 2.32 -10.37 7.47
C GLN A 237 1.11 -11.18 7.90
N TYR A 238 0.99 -11.38 9.21
CA TYR A 238 -0.19 -11.94 9.85
C TYR A 238 -0.73 -10.93 10.87
N PHE A 239 -2.05 -10.80 10.91
CA PHE A 239 -2.77 -9.95 11.86
C PHE A 239 -3.95 -10.71 12.46
N HIS A 240 -4.23 -10.41 13.71
CA HIS A 240 -5.45 -10.81 14.40
C HIS A 240 -6.26 -9.57 14.72
N ASN A 241 -7.56 -9.56 14.39
CA ASN A 241 -8.48 -8.48 14.70
C ASN A 241 -8.93 -8.60 16.16
N VAL A 242 -8.36 -7.79 17.03
CA VAL A 242 -8.71 -7.79 18.48
C VAL A 242 -10.03 -7.08 18.76
N GLU A 243 -10.46 -6.20 17.87
CA GLU A 243 -11.78 -5.57 17.81
C GLU A 243 -12.27 -5.70 16.38
N ARG A 244 -13.52 -6.11 16.18
CA ARG A 244 -14.10 -6.26 14.85
C ARG A 244 -15.62 -6.36 14.91
N PRO A 245 -16.34 -5.94 13.86
CA PRO A 245 -17.73 -6.30 13.66
C PRO A 245 -17.92 -7.82 13.60
N ASP A 246 -19.09 -8.32 14.01
CA ASP A 246 -19.40 -9.76 14.00
C ASP A 246 -19.24 -10.40 12.63
N ALA A 247 -19.56 -9.67 11.56
CA ALA A 247 -19.41 -10.12 10.18
C ALA A 247 -17.96 -10.07 9.66
N ALA A 248 -17.02 -9.43 10.36
CA ALA A 248 -15.62 -9.35 9.95
C ALA A 248 -14.83 -10.57 10.39
N GLY A 249 -13.85 -10.99 9.60
CA GLY A 249 -12.98 -12.11 9.95
C GLY A 249 -12.01 -11.79 11.08
N ALA A 250 -11.60 -12.82 11.81
CA ALA A 250 -10.69 -12.70 12.96
C ALA A 250 -9.23 -12.58 12.55
N ASP A 251 -8.81 -13.34 11.56
CA ASP A 251 -7.42 -13.53 11.19
C ASP A 251 -7.17 -13.08 9.76
N LEU A 252 -6.10 -12.32 9.54
CA LEU A 252 -5.70 -11.81 8.23
C LEU A 252 -4.26 -12.24 7.92
N VAL A 253 -4.09 -12.96 6.82
CA VAL A 253 -2.80 -13.15 6.18
C VAL A 253 -2.69 -12.17 5.02
N ARG A 254 -1.63 -11.38 5.00
CA ARG A 254 -1.31 -10.44 3.93
C ARG A 254 -0.02 -10.82 3.24
N MET A 255 -0.05 -10.92 1.92
CA MET A 255 1.13 -11.02 1.08
C MET A 255 1.13 -9.87 0.07
N GLN A 256 2.26 -9.18 -0.08
CA GLN A 256 2.36 -8.07 -1.02
C GLN A 256 3.63 -8.21 -1.87
N PHE A 257 3.48 -7.94 -3.14
CA PHE A 257 4.57 -7.78 -4.10
C PHE A 257 4.55 -6.35 -4.62
N THR A 258 5.67 -5.64 -4.49
CA THR A 258 5.78 -4.26 -4.97
C THR A 258 6.89 -4.16 -6.00
N LEU A 259 6.53 -3.90 -7.25
CA LEU A 259 7.47 -3.50 -8.28
C LEU A 259 7.96 -2.08 -7.99
N LEU A 260 9.28 -1.89 -7.95
CA LEU A 260 9.91 -0.62 -7.62
C LEU A 260 10.61 -0.06 -8.87
N TYR A 261 10.31 1.18 -9.22
CA TYR A 261 10.92 1.90 -10.34
C TYR A 261 11.60 3.16 -9.78
N PRO A 262 12.84 3.04 -9.26
CA PRO A 262 13.57 4.18 -8.75
C PRO A 262 13.75 5.22 -9.84
N THR A 263 13.49 6.47 -9.52
CA THR A 263 13.76 7.59 -10.42
C THR A 263 15.28 7.72 -10.52
N VAL A 264 15.85 7.27 -11.62
CA VAL A 264 17.30 7.47 -11.90
C VAL A 264 17.50 8.96 -12.12
N GLY A 265 18.25 9.60 -11.24
CA GLY A 265 18.57 11.01 -11.13
C GLY A 265 18.14 11.88 -12.34
N ARG A 266 17.13 12.71 -12.07
CA ARG A 266 16.91 13.92 -12.86
C ARG A 266 17.70 15.07 -12.28
#